data_443b283dd7138565cff94672d8762099
#
_entry.id   443b283dd7138565cff94672d8762099
#
_cell.length_a   1.000
_cell.length_b   1.000
_cell.length_c   1.000
_cell.angle_alpha   90.00
_cell.angle_beta   90.00
_cell.angle_gamma   90.00
#
_symmetry.space_group_name_H-M   'P 1'
#
loop_
_entity.id
_entity.type
_entity.pdbx_description
1 polymer ?
#
loop_
_entity_poly.entity_id
_entity_poly.type
_entity_poly.pdbx_seq_one_letter_code
_entity_poly.pdbx_strand_id
1 'polypeptide(L)'
;MTGARAAPAIRRPARAQLLGAVLALLVAAACLGQAGWIHAKAWLAQALIERAYVSGGPPWPWADTRPVAKLLLPGAARPLYVLAGGSGRNLAFGPALDSASVLPGAAGNSIISGHRDTHFRSLAGLAVGDRIEVERRDGAAITFVVAALNVVDSRRARLALDVDRPQLTLVTCYPFDAIHPNGPLRFVATAVPAAEL
;
A
#
# COMPACT_ATOMS: atom_id res chain seq x y z
N MET A 1 -51.27 30.04 39.46
CA MET A 1 -51.37 29.13 38.28
C MET A 1 -50.84 29.89 37.08
N THR A 2 -49.59 29.72 36.77
CA THR A 2 -48.87 30.44 35.72
C THR A 2 -48.77 29.52 34.48
N GLY A 3 -49.67 29.84 33.50
CA GLY A 3 -49.65 29.09 32.22
C GLY A 3 -48.44 29.45 31.37
N ALA A 4 -47.56 28.49 31.18
CA ALA A 4 -46.43 28.60 30.22
C ALA A 4 -47.01 28.66 28.79
N ARG A 5 -46.87 29.81 28.13
CA ARG A 5 -47.15 29.95 26.68
C ARG A 5 -46.04 29.22 25.91
N ALA A 6 -46.41 28.14 25.23
CA ALA A 6 -45.52 27.49 24.27
C ALA A 6 -45.19 28.46 23.12
N ALA A 7 -43.92 28.62 22.83
CA ALA A 7 -43.43 29.43 21.70
C ALA A 7 -43.90 28.82 20.36
N PRO A 8 -44.33 29.63 19.37
CA PRO A 8 -44.79 29.11 18.08
C PRO A 8 -43.62 28.47 17.33
N ALA A 9 -43.76 27.21 16.91
CA ALA A 9 -42.83 26.53 16.05
C ALA A 9 -42.74 27.23 14.68
N ILE A 10 -41.62 27.82 14.35
CA ILE A 10 -41.37 28.48 13.06
C ILE A 10 -41.37 27.39 11.97
N ARG A 11 -42.49 27.22 11.28
CA ARG A 11 -42.61 26.37 10.10
C ARG A 11 -41.81 27.02 8.97
N ARG A 12 -40.68 26.43 8.60
CA ARG A 12 -39.93 26.85 7.41
C ARG A 12 -40.80 26.69 6.17
N PRO A 13 -40.85 27.66 5.24
CA PRO A 13 -41.67 27.56 4.04
C PRO A 13 -41.26 26.33 3.22
N ALA A 14 -42.21 25.60 2.66
CA ALA A 14 -42.01 24.34 1.94
C ALA A 14 -40.95 24.45 0.82
N ARG A 15 -40.84 25.64 0.18
CA ARG A 15 -39.81 25.95 -0.82
C ARG A 15 -38.39 25.92 -0.26
N ALA A 16 -38.18 26.40 0.97
CA ALA A 16 -36.83 26.34 1.59
C ALA A 16 -36.44 24.92 1.97
N GLN A 17 -37.40 24.08 2.36
CA GLN A 17 -37.17 22.66 2.62
C GLN A 17 -36.81 21.90 1.31
N LEU A 18 -37.55 22.18 0.22
CA LEU A 18 -37.30 21.60 -1.08
C LEU A 18 -35.91 21.99 -1.61
N LEU A 19 -35.57 23.27 -1.53
CA LEU A 19 -34.22 23.75 -1.93
C LEU A 19 -33.13 23.10 -1.11
N GLY A 20 -33.32 22.95 0.21
CA GLY A 20 -32.36 22.23 1.06
C GLY A 20 -32.19 20.75 0.70
N ALA A 21 -33.30 20.08 0.38
CA ALA A 21 -33.29 18.70 -0.04
C ALA A 21 -32.55 18.51 -1.41
N VAL A 22 -32.85 19.40 -2.36
CA VAL A 22 -32.16 19.37 -3.69
C VAL A 22 -30.68 19.64 -3.53
N LEU A 23 -30.27 20.62 -2.73
CA LEU A 23 -28.86 20.90 -2.47
C LEU A 23 -28.17 19.69 -1.80
N ALA A 24 -28.79 19.08 -0.82
CA ALA A 24 -28.26 17.89 -0.16
C ALA A 24 -28.07 16.72 -1.15
N LEU A 25 -29.03 16.49 -2.04
CA LEU A 25 -28.92 15.48 -3.10
C LEU A 25 -27.79 15.77 -4.09
N LEU A 26 -27.59 17.02 -4.50
CA LEU A 26 -26.51 17.42 -5.38
C LEU A 26 -25.15 17.21 -4.71
N VAL A 27 -25.00 17.59 -3.45
CA VAL A 27 -23.77 17.34 -2.67
C VAL A 27 -23.52 15.85 -2.52
N ALA A 28 -24.52 15.06 -2.19
CA ALA A 28 -24.39 13.60 -2.10
C ALA A 28 -23.97 12.98 -3.44
N ALA A 29 -24.59 13.39 -4.55
CA ALA A 29 -24.23 12.94 -5.88
C ALA A 29 -22.78 13.32 -6.26
N ALA A 30 -22.34 14.54 -5.92
CA ALA A 30 -20.96 14.97 -6.13
C ALA A 30 -19.97 14.15 -5.30
N CYS A 31 -20.27 13.88 -4.02
CA CYS A 31 -19.43 13.04 -3.17
C CYS A 31 -19.32 11.60 -3.69
N LEU A 32 -20.45 11.01 -4.11
CA LEU A 32 -20.46 9.67 -4.69
C LEU A 32 -19.69 9.61 -6.03
N GLY A 33 -19.85 10.61 -6.87
CA GLY A 33 -19.10 10.74 -8.13
C GLY A 33 -17.61 10.86 -7.88
N GLN A 34 -17.20 11.65 -6.91
CA GLN A 34 -15.79 11.78 -6.50
C GLN A 34 -15.21 10.46 -5.98
N ALA A 35 -15.95 9.76 -5.11
CA ALA A 35 -15.54 8.45 -4.61
C ALA A 35 -15.40 7.43 -5.75
N GLY A 36 -16.37 7.34 -6.64
CA GLY A 36 -16.31 6.46 -7.82
C GLY A 36 -15.12 6.77 -8.73
N TRP A 37 -14.82 8.06 -8.93
CA TRP A 37 -13.67 8.49 -9.72
C TRP A 37 -12.32 8.09 -9.13
N ILE A 38 -12.18 8.15 -7.79
CA ILE A 38 -10.97 7.69 -7.10
C ILE A 38 -10.77 6.18 -7.31
N HIS A 39 -11.82 5.38 -7.14
CA HIS A 39 -11.75 3.94 -7.38
C HIS A 39 -11.44 3.58 -8.83
N ALA A 40 -12.05 4.29 -9.79
CA ALA A 40 -11.78 4.07 -11.22
C ALA A 40 -10.32 4.37 -11.58
N LYS A 41 -9.76 5.46 -11.06
CA LYS A 41 -8.33 5.80 -11.24
C LYS A 41 -7.42 4.74 -10.61
N ALA A 42 -7.71 4.28 -9.41
CA ALA A 42 -6.91 3.26 -8.73
C ALA A 42 -6.92 1.95 -9.51
N TRP A 43 -8.09 1.54 -9.99
CA TRP A 43 -8.21 0.34 -10.84
C TRP A 43 -7.43 0.48 -12.15
N LEU A 44 -7.57 1.61 -12.85
CA LEU A 44 -6.85 1.89 -14.08
C LEU A 44 -5.33 1.88 -13.86
N ALA A 45 -4.86 2.48 -12.76
CA ALA A 45 -3.43 2.48 -12.44
C ALA A 45 -2.90 1.06 -12.25
N GLN A 46 -3.62 0.18 -11.54
CA GLN A 46 -3.21 -1.22 -11.39
C GLN A 46 -3.19 -1.98 -12.72
N ALA A 47 -4.19 -1.78 -13.60
CA ALA A 47 -4.22 -2.39 -14.93
C ALA A 47 -3.04 -1.92 -15.81
N LEU A 48 -2.69 -0.63 -15.74
CA LEU A 48 -1.54 -0.09 -16.46
C LEU A 48 -0.21 -0.60 -15.90
N ILE A 49 -0.07 -0.76 -14.59
CA ILE A 49 1.11 -1.34 -13.95
C ILE A 49 1.27 -2.81 -14.36
N GLU A 50 0.19 -3.58 -14.35
CA GLU A 50 0.21 -4.97 -14.81
C GLU A 50 0.65 -5.08 -16.28
N ARG A 51 0.08 -4.26 -17.15
CA ARG A 51 0.50 -4.18 -18.56
C ARG A 51 1.98 -3.80 -18.70
N ALA A 52 2.44 -2.82 -17.93
CA ALA A 52 3.83 -2.39 -17.92
C ALA A 52 4.78 -3.47 -17.43
N TYR A 53 4.34 -4.32 -16.50
CA TYR A 53 5.14 -5.47 -16.05
C TYR A 53 5.42 -6.43 -17.20
N VAL A 54 4.44 -6.71 -18.04
CA VAL A 54 4.60 -7.58 -19.21
C VAL A 54 5.41 -6.89 -20.32
N SER A 55 5.07 -5.65 -20.67
CA SER A 55 5.68 -4.93 -21.79
C SER A 55 7.08 -4.38 -21.53
N GLY A 56 7.43 -4.15 -20.26
CA GLY A 56 8.74 -3.64 -19.85
C GLY A 56 8.91 -2.13 -19.79
N GLY A 57 7.88 -1.39 -20.19
CA GLY A 57 7.88 0.06 -20.19
C GLY A 57 7.41 0.68 -18.88
N PRO A 58 7.32 2.01 -18.82
CA PRO A 58 6.64 2.71 -17.75
C PRO A 58 5.12 2.46 -17.83
N PRO A 59 4.40 2.50 -16.69
CA PRO A 59 2.94 2.30 -16.68
C PRO A 59 2.17 3.39 -17.44
N TRP A 60 2.68 4.61 -17.50
CA TRP A 60 2.18 5.75 -18.27
C TRP A 60 3.33 6.65 -18.73
N PRO A 61 3.16 7.50 -19.75
CA PRO A 61 4.27 8.23 -20.39
C PRO A 61 5.11 9.12 -19.47
N TRP A 62 4.52 9.62 -18.40
CA TRP A 62 5.18 10.49 -17.41
C TRP A 62 5.49 9.77 -16.09
N ALA A 63 5.44 8.43 -16.07
CA ALA A 63 5.82 7.67 -14.88
C ALA A 63 7.35 7.70 -14.71
N ASP A 64 7.77 8.00 -13.50
CA ASP A 64 9.17 7.96 -13.05
C ASP A 64 9.56 6.59 -12.47
N THR A 65 8.70 5.59 -12.65
CA THR A 65 8.87 4.23 -12.14
C THR A 65 8.45 3.18 -13.17
N ARG A 66 8.85 1.95 -12.92
CA ARG A 66 8.42 0.76 -13.67
C ARG A 66 8.29 -0.42 -12.72
N PRO A 67 7.38 -1.37 -12.99
CA PRO A 67 7.31 -2.59 -12.21
C PRO A 67 8.53 -3.48 -12.48
N VAL A 68 9.15 -4.01 -11.41
CA VAL A 68 10.37 -4.80 -11.47
C VAL A 68 10.17 -6.26 -11.02
N ALA A 69 9.15 -6.50 -10.20
CA ALA A 69 8.81 -7.83 -9.71
C ALA A 69 7.32 -7.92 -9.37
N LYS A 70 6.80 -9.14 -9.27
CA LYS A 70 5.57 -9.48 -8.55
C LYS A 70 5.93 -10.05 -7.19
N LEU A 71 5.16 -9.69 -6.18
CA LEU A 71 5.31 -10.16 -4.81
C LEU A 71 3.99 -10.81 -4.38
N LEU A 72 4.00 -12.09 -4.08
CA LEU A 72 2.88 -12.82 -3.53
C LEU A 72 3.14 -13.09 -2.05
N LEU A 73 2.32 -12.49 -1.19
CA LEU A 73 2.38 -12.65 0.26
C LEU A 73 1.44 -13.76 0.72
N PRO A 74 1.72 -14.43 1.85
CA PRO A 74 0.81 -15.41 2.45
C PRO A 74 -0.59 -14.87 2.63
N GLY A 75 -1.61 -15.64 2.22
CA GLY A 75 -3.01 -15.24 2.32
C GLY A 75 -3.47 -14.11 1.38
N ALA A 76 -2.59 -13.58 0.54
CA ALA A 76 -2.98 -12.57 -0.44
C ALA A 76 -3.73 -13.20 -1.62
N ALA A 77 -4.87 -12.63 -2.00
CA ALA A 77 -5.68 -13.11 -3.13
C ALA A 77 -5.04 -12.79 -4.50
N ARG A 78 -4.13 -11.82 -4.57
CA ARG A 78 -3.48 -11.36 -5.80
C ARG A 78 -2.04 -10.94 -5.52
N PRO A 79 -1.14 -11.12 -6.49
CA PRO A 79 0.21 -10.58 -6.37
C PRO A 79 0.20 -9.05 -6.36
N LEU A 80 1.18 -8.48 -5.70
CA LEU A 80 1.48 -7.05 -5.70
C LEU A 80 2.60 -6.79 -6.71
N TYR A 81 2.45 -5.77 -7.54
CA TYR A 81 3.52 -5.34 -8.44
C TYR A 81 4.47 -4.41 -7.69
N VAL A 82 5.73 -4.81 -7.61
CA VAL A 82 6.80 -4.04 -6.96
C VAL A 82 7.34 -3.02 -7.96
N LEU A 83 7.33 -1.77 -7.58
CA LEU A 83 7.77 -0.64 -8.40
C LEU A 83 9.25 -0.31 -8.13
N ALA A 84 9.98 0.17 -9.11
CA ALA A 84 11.34 0.67 -8.93
C ALA A 84 11.33 2.03 -8.23
N GLY A 85 12.18 2.18 -7.20
CA GLY A 85 12.37 3.43 -6.46
C GLY A 85 11.31 3.70 -5.38
N GLY A 86 11.78 3.87 -4.14
CA GLY A 86 10.96 4.04 -2.93
C GLY A 86 10.40 5.46 -2.72
N SER A 87 10.12 6.23 -3.78
CA SER A 87 9.51 7.56 -3.61
C SER A 87 8.09 7.47 -3.04
N GLY A 88 7.68 8.49 -2.27
CA GLY A 88 6.31 8.54 -1.72
C GLY A 88 5.23 8.50 -2.80
N ARG A 89 5.52 8.99 -4.02
CA ARG A 89 4.63 8.92 -5.18
C ARG A 89 4.44 7.47 -5.64
N ASN A 90 5.53 6.69 -5.74
CA ASN A 90 5.49 5.29 -6.16
C ASN A 90 4.75 4.42 -5.15
N LEU A 91 4.98 4.66 -3.87
CA LEU A 91 4.31 3.94 -2.77
C LEU A 91 2.78 4.11 -2.78
N ALA A 92 2.25 5.17 -3.37
CA ALA A 92 0.80 5.34 -3.53
C ALA A 92 0.18 4.31 -4.50
N PHE A 93 0.99 3.75 -5.42
CA PHE A 93 0.52 2.81 -6.44
C PHE A 93 0.89 1.36 -6.16
N GLY A 94 1.94 1.09 -5.39
CA GLY A 94 2.39 -0.27 -5.08
C GLY A 94 3.52 -0.28 -4.07
N PRO A 95 3.91 -1.47 -3.58
CA PRO A 95 5.16 -1.61 -2.86
C PRO A 95 6.32 -1.24 -3.78
N ALA A 96 7.38 -0.69 -3.24
CA ALA A 96 8.49 -0.17 -4.01
C ALA A 96 9.83 -0.72 -3.53
N LEU A 97 10.66 -1.14 -4.47
CA LEU A 97 12.04 -1.55 -4.25
C LEU A 97 12.89 -0.30 -4.01
N ASP A 98 13.65 -0.27 -2.93
CA ASP A 98 14.60 0.81 -2.65
C ASP A 98 15.65 0.91 -3.77
N SER A 99 15.97 2.14 -4.17
CA SER A 99 16.91 2.40 -5.29
C SER A 99 18.33 1.95 -5.01
N ALA A 100 18.73 1.87 -3.74
CA ALA A 100 20.05 1.43 -3.33
C ALA A 100 20.13 -0.10 -3.15
N SER A 101 18.99 -0.81 -3.18
CA SER A 101 18.96 -2.25 -2.98
C SER A 101 19.05 -3.04 -4.29
N VAL A 102 19.44 -4.29 -4.18
CA VAL A 102 19.52 -5.20 -5.33
C VAL A 102 18.16 -5.76 -5.73
N LEU A 103 18.04 -6.30 -6.94
CA LEU A 103 16.85 -7.04 -7.35
C LEU A 103 16.71 -8.33 -6.53
N PRO A 104 15.47 -8.76 -6.20
CA PRO A 104 15.22 -9.98 -5.45
C PRO A 104 15.94 -11.20 -6.06
N GLY A 105 16.67 -11.94 -5.22
CA GLY A 105 17.44 -13.11 -5.61
C GLY A 105 18.88 -12.84 -6.07
N ALA A 106 19.30 -11.58 -6.20
CA ALA A 106 20.71 -11.24 -6.35
C ALA A 106 21.39 -11.22 -4.96
N ALA A 107 22.70 -11.44 -4.92
CA ALA A 107 23.49 -11.28 -3.70
C ALA A 107 23.34 -9.85 -3.17
N GLY A 108 23.00 -9.72 -1.89
CA GLY A 108 22.65 -8.46 -1.27
C GLY A 108 21.21 -8.44 -0.75
N ASN A 109 20.80 -7.30 -0.19
CA ASN A 109 19.49 -7.12 0.41
C ASN A 109 18.53 -6.39 -0.54
N SER A 110 17.42 -7.04 -0.88
CA SER A 110 16.31 -6.46 -1.63
C SER A 110 15.31 -5.86 -0.66
N ILE A 111 15.33 -4.55 -0.48
CA ILE A 111 14.45 -3.85 0.45
C ILE A 111 13.21 -3.36 -0.29
N ILE A 112 12.04 -3.86 0.09
CA ILE A 112 10.75 -3.48 -0.48
C ILE A 112 9.91 -2.83 0.61
N SER A 113 9.53 -1.58 0.38
CA SER A 113 8.68 -0.81 1.28
C SER A 113 7.25 -0.74 0.76
N GLY A 114 6.27 -0.68 1.65
CA GLY A 114 4.86 -0.56 1.28
C GLY A 114 4.03 0.07 2.39
N HIS A 115 2.89 0.67 2.01
CA HIS A 115 1.96 1.23 2.99
C HIS A 115 1.27 0.13 3.80
N ARG A 116 1.27 0.30 5.12
CA ARG A 116 0.64 -0.59 6.11
C ARG A 116 -0.85 -0.80 5.85
N ASP A 117 -1.56 0.25 5.49
CA ASP A 117 -3.03 0.24 5.43
C ASP A 117 -3.56 -0.31 4.09
N THR A 118 -2.67 -0.51 3.10
CA THR A 118 -3.03 -0.98 1.75
C THR A 118 -2.23 -2.22 1.35
N HIS A 119 -1.10 -2.03 0.66
CA HIS A 119 -0.34 -3.09 0.03
C HIS A 119 0.27 -4.09 1.04
N PHE A 120 0.71 -3.62 2.20
CA PHE A 120 1.35 -4.44 3.24
C PHE A 120 0.47 -4.68 4.47
N ARG A 121 -0.86 -4.54 4.31
CA ARG A 121 -1.81 -4.86 5.39
C ARG A 121 -1.72 -6.32 5.84
N SER A 122 -1.49 -7.24 4.90
CA SER A 122 -1.35 -8.67 5.18
C SER A 122 -0.12 -9.02 6.01
N LEU A 123 0.89 -8.14 6.08
CA LEU A 123 2.07 -8.37 6.94
C LEU A 123 1.73 -8.41 8.44
N ALA A 124 0.55 -7.92 8.84
CA ALA A 124 0.08 -8.04 10.23
C ALA A 124 -0.08 -9.50 10.69
N GLY A 125 -0.34 -10.42 9.76
CA GLY A 125 -0.49 -11.85 10.05
C GLY A 125 0.73 -12.69 9.67
N LEU A 126 1.85 -12.06 9.24
CA LEU A 126 3.03 -12.78 8.81
C LEU A 126 3.74 -13.44 9.98
N ALA A 127 4.18 -14.68 9.81
CA ALA A 127 4.90 -15.46 10.80
C ALA A 127 6.27 -15.91 10.27
N VAL A 128 7.20 -16.19 11.20
CA VAL A 128 8.47 -16.85 10.86
C VAL A 128 8.17 -18.22 10.27
N GLY A 129 8.82 -18.56 9.16
CA GLY A 129 8.57 -19.78 8.40
C GLY A 129 7.59 -19.61 7.24
N ASP A 130 6.86 -18.50 7.17
CA ASP A 130 5.97 -18.22 6.04
C ASP A 130 6.75 -18.07 4.72
N ARG A 131 6.10 -18.45 3.62
CA ARG A 131 6.67 -18.36 2.28
C ARG A 131 6.20 -17.12 1.57
N ILE A 132 7.15 -16.41 0.95
CA ILE A 132 6.93 -15.23 0.13
C ILE A 132 7.44 -15.57 -1.27
N GLU A 133 6.59 -15.45 -2.28
CA GLU A 133 6.99 -15.71 -3.66
C GLU A 133 7.28 -14.39 -4.37
N VAL A 134 8.41 -14.32 -5.05
CA VAL A 134 8.80 -13.18 -5.86
C VAL A 134 9.09 -13.67 -7.28
N GLU A 135 8.37 -13.10 -8.24
CA GLU A 135 8.61 -13.33 -9.67
C GLU A 135 9.22 -12.05 -10.25
N ARG A 136 10.44 -12.14 -10.76
CA ARG A 136 11.10 -11.02 -11.46
C ARG A 136 10.62 -10.94 -12.91
N ARG A 137 10.76 -9.76 -13.51
CA ARG A 137 10.39 -9.56 -14.92
C ARG A 137 11.16 -10.42 -15.92
N ASP A 138 12.37 -10.87 -15.59
CA ASP A 138 13.17 -11.77 -16.40
C ASP A 138 12.71 -13.24 -16.31
N GLY A 139 11.61 -13.51 -15.59
CA GLY A 139 11.03 -14.83 -15.39
C GLY A 139 11.60 -15.61 -14.22
N ALA A 140 12.62 -15.09 -13.52
CA ALA A 140 13.14 -15.74 -12.33
C ALA A 140 12.09 -15.71 -11.20
N ALA A 141 11.70 -16.89 -10.74
CA ALA A 141 10.80 -17.09 -9.59
C ALA A 141 11.62 -17.56 -8.39
N ILE A 142 11.51 -16.83 -7.28
CA ILE A 142 12.25 -17.11 -6.06
C ILE A 142 11.26 -17.21 -4.91
N THR A 143 11.36 -18.31 -4.16
CA THR A 143 10.64 -18.46 -2.89
C THR A 143 11.55 -18.07 -1.75
N PHE A 144 11.13 -17.09 -0.96
CA PHE A 144 11.76 -16.69 0.29
C PHE A 144 10.99 -17.26 1.47
N VAL A 145 11.69 -17.58 2.55
CA VAL A 145 11.12 -17.99 3.83
C VAL A 145 11.42 -16.92 4.86
N VAL A 146 10.42 -16.49 5.60
CA VAL A 146 10.56 -15.48 6.65
C VAL A 146 11.45 -16.04 7.76
N ALA A 147 12.59 -15.42 7.98
CA ALA A 147 13.58 -15.80 8.99
C ALA A 147 13.43 -14.99 10.28
N ALA A 148 13.00 -13.72 10.19
CA ALA A 148 12.86 -12.87 11.36
C ALA A 148 11.81 -11.77 11.12
N LEU A 149 11.13 -11.40 12.22
CA LEU A 149 10.18 -10.30 12.29
C LEU A 149 10.60 -9.36 13.43
N ASN A 150 10.75 -8.08 13.11
CA ASN A 150 11.23 -7.08 14.05
C ASN A 150 10.39 -5.81 13.98
N VAL A 151 10.30 -5.10 15.12
CA VAL A 151 9.81 -3.72 15.15
C VAL A 151 10.98 -2.83 15.52
N VAL A 152 11.29 -1.86 14.65
CA VAL A 152 12.44 -0.97 14.81
C VAL A 152 12.04 0.50 14.76
N ASP A 153 12.82 1.36 15.42
CA ASP A 153 12.68 2.81 15.30
C ASP A 153 13.51 3.29 14.09
N SER A 154 12.85 3.81 13.05
CA SER A 154 13.47 4.27 11.81
C SER A 154 14.46 5.44 11.99
N ARG A 155 14.43 6.11 13.14
CA ARG A 155 15.38 7.19 13.47
C ARG A 155 16.74 6.65 13.91
N ARG A 156 16.78 5.40 14.38
CA ARG A 156 17.97 4.77 14.97
C ARG A 156 18.43 3.54 14.18
N ALA A 157 17.48 2.76 13.64
CA ALA A 157 17.78 1.56 12.87
C ALA A 157 18.34 1.91 11.49
N ARG A 158 19.24 1.05 11.01
CA ARG A 158 19.73 1.02 9.63
C ARG A 158 19.56 -0.40 9.11
N LEU A 159 19.16 -0.53 7.87
CA LEU A 159 19.11 -1.81 7.18
C LEU A 159 20.41 -1.97 6.39
N ALA A 160 21.08 -3.11 6.56
CA ALA A 160 22.25 -3.43 5.76
C ALA A 160 21.83 -3.71 4.31
N LEU A 161 22.49 -3.06 3.37
CA LEU A 161 22.30 -3.27 1.93
C LEU A 161 23.24 -4.38 1.44
N ASP A 162 24.49 -4.32 1.90
CA ASP A 162 25.55 -5.23 1.54
C ASP A 162 25.54 -6.43 2.49
N VAL A 163 25.02 -7.53 2.01
CA VAL A 163 25.00 -8.83 2.67
C VAL A 163 25.47 -9.89 1.66
N ASP A 164 26.20 -10.90 2.13
CA ASP A 164 26.86 -11.88 1.25
C ASP A 164 25.90 -12.77 0.47
N ARG A 165 24.67 -12.90 0.94
CA ARG A 165 23.65 -13.80 0.36
C ARG A 165 22.40 -13.03 -0.02
N PRO A 166 21.58 -13.58 -0.94
CA PRO A 166 20.30 -13.00 -1.25
C PRO A 166 19.41 -12.89 -0.01
N GLN A 167 18.90 -11.70 0.25
CA GLN A 167 17.98 -11.41 1.35
C GLN A 167 16.82 -10.56 0.84
N LEU A 168 15.64 -10.83 1.30
CA LEU A 168 14.45 -10.00 1.09
C LEU A 168 14.05 -9.34 2.42
N THR A 169 13.93 -8.02 2.40
CA THR A 169 13.46 -7.26 3.56
C THR A 169 12.20 -6.49 3.20
N LEU A 170 11.08 -6.81 3.85
CA LEU A 170 9.83 -6.08 3.70
C LEU A 170 9.69 -5.07 4.83
N VAL A 171 9.36 -3.83 4.50
CA VAL A 171 9.28 -2.73 5.47
C VAL A 171 7.93 -2.02 5.37
N THR A 172 7.27 -1.84 6.51
CA THR A 172 6.05 -1.04 6.59
C THR A 172 5.96 -0.26 7.91
N CYS A 173 4.99 0.65 8.00
CA CYS A 173 4.73 1.40 9.24
C CYS A 173 4.16 0.47 10.34
N TYR A 174 4.45 0.80 11.60
CA TYR A 174 3.94 0.09 12.77
C TYR A 174 3.47 1.09 13.84
N PRO A 175 2.47 0.77 14.68
CA PRO A 175 1.69 -0.47 14.74
C PRO A 175 0.62 -0.55 13.62
N PHE A 176 0.12 -1.78 13.34
CA PHE A 176 -0.83 -2.03 12.25
C PHE A 176 -2.22 -1.43 12.47
N ASP A 177 -2.61 -1.18 13.71
CA ASP A 177 -3.88 -0.61 14.15
C ASP A 177 -3.82 0.90 14.44
N ALA A 178 -2.68 1.55 14.19
CA ALA A 178 -2.52 2.97 14.48
C ALA A 178 -3.46 3.85 13.62
N ILE A 179 -4.26 4.66 14.28
CA ILE A 179 -5.16 5.64 13.66
C ILE A 179 -4.36 6.82 13.07
N HIS A 180 -3.27 7.21 13.75
CA HIS A 180 -2.44 8.33 13.30
C HIS A 180 -1.27 7.83 12.42
N PRO A 181 -1.06 8.44 11.23
CA PRO A 181 0.13 8.20 10.41
C PRO A 181 1.38 8.82 11.06
N ASN A 182 2.56 8.47 10.53
CA ASN A 182 3.84 9.13 10.82
C ASN A 182 4.54 8.78 12.15
N GLY A 183 4.21 7.66 12.79
CA GLY A 183 5.05 7.11 13.87
C GLY A 183 6.44 6.71 13.36
N PRO A 184 7.48 6.70 14.24
CA PRO A 184 8.84 6.31 13.85
C PRO A 184 9.02 4.79 13.71
N LEU A 185 8.08 4.00 14.24
CA LEU A 185 8.22 2.55 14.26
C LEU A 185 7.94 1.95 12.88
N ARG A 186 8.74 0.95 12.54
CA ARG A 186 8.60 0.16 11.31
C ARG A 186 8.56 -1.33 11.68
N PHE A 187 7.64 -2.04 11.05
CA PHE A 187 7.67 -3.49 11.01
C PHE A 187 8.60 -3.90 9.87
N VAL A 188 9.54 -4.79 10.19
CA VAL A 188 10.57 -5.30 9.29
C VAL A 188 10.51 -6.82 9.30
N ALA A 189 10.19 -7.40 8.16
CA ALA A 189 10.27 -8.83 7.94
C ALA A 189 11.49 -9.15 7.07
N THR A 190 12.38 -9.98 7.57
CA THR A 190 13.57 -10.47 6.85
C THR A 190 13.32 -11.89 6.41
N ALA A 191 13.55 -12.19 5.14
CA ALA A 191 13.37 -13.51 4.55
C ALA A 191 14.60 -13.90 3.72
N VAL A 192 14.88 -15.18 3.67
CA VAL A 192 16.02 -15.79 2.93
C VAL A 192 15.48 -16.78 1.89
N PRO A 193 16.23 -17.07 0.81
CA PRO A 193 15.80 -18.05 -0.18
C PRO A 193 15.55 -19.42 0.44
N ALA A 194 14.46 -20.08 0.05
CA ALA A 194 14.10 -21.40 0.56
C ALA A 194 15.15 -22.48 0.20
N ALA A 195 15.94 -22.26 -0.84
CA ALA A 195 17.02 -23.16 -1.26
C ALA A 195 18.26 -23.10 -0.34
N GLU A 196 18.31 -22.13 0.58
CA GLU A 196 19.44 -21.94 1.51
C GLU A 196 19.11 -22.37 2.95
N LEU A 197 17.92 -22.95 3.17
CA LEU A 197 17.48 -23.54 4.44
C LEU A 197 17.67 -25.04 4.41
#